data_64d6634043bba1a09b0a6ca1fedf98b0
#
_entry.id   64d6634043bba1a09b0a6ca1fedf98b0
#
_cell.length_a   1.000
_cell.length_b   1.000
_cell.length_c   1.000
_cell.angle_alpha   90.00
_cell.angle_beta   90.00
_cell.angle_gamma   90.00
#
_symmetry.space_group_name_H-M   'P 1'
#
loop_
_entity.id
_entity.type
_entity.pdbx_description
1 polymer ?
#
loop_
_entity_poly.entity_id
_entity_poly.type
_entity_poly.pdbx_seq_one_letter_code
_entity_poly.pdbx_strand_id
1 'polypeptide(L)'
;MYYEATDFLETADSDTLKQIAQTRKLTREYYLSDYDDIEKRTAILQELLGSIGENVAIDTPFHCDYGKNIFLGNDVIINMNCTFVDNKPIRI
;
A
#
# COMPACT_ATOMS: atom_id res chain seq x y z
N MET A 1 -4.26 -5.51 -25.76
CA MET A 1 -3.39 -6.67 -25.50
C MET A 1 -4.03 -7.54 -24.46
N TYR A 2 -3.95 -8.83 -24.63
CA TYR A 2 -4.56 -9.81 -23.74
C TYR A 2 -3.49 -10.76 -23.20
N TYR A 3 -3.55 -11.05 -21.89
CA TYR A 3 -2.76 -12.12 -21.30
C TYR A 3 -3.48 -12.72 -20.10
N GLU A 4 -3.16 -13.97 -19.80
CA GLU A 4 -3.78 -14.69 -18.69
C GLU A 4 -3.05 -14.38 -17.37
N ALA A 5 -3.77 -14.48 -16.25
CA ALA A 5 -3.18 -14.32 -14.93
C ALA A 5 -2.05 -15.34 -14.69
N THR A 6 -2.17 -16.54 -15.28
CA THR A 6 -1.14 -17.56 -15.21
C THR A 6 0.15 -17.12 -15.88
N ASP A 7 0.07 -16.35 -16.97
CA ASP A 7 1.25 -15.83 -17.66
C ASP A 7 2.01 -14.86 -16.75
N PHE A 8 1.30 -14.01 -16.02
CA PHE A 8 1.91 -13.11 -15.06
C PHE A 8 2.62 -13.89 -13.96
N LEU A 9 1.96 -14.90 -13.37
CA LEU A 9 2.53 -15.69 -12.29
C LEU A 9 3.76 -16.48 -12.73
N GLU A 10 3.78 -16.94 -13.99
CA GLU A 10 4.91 -17.68 -14.53
C GLU A 10 6.09 -16.78 -14.86
N THR A 11 5.85 -15.55 -15.27
CA THR A 11 6.91 -14.64 -15.73
C THR A 11 7.41 -13.69 -14.65
N ALA A 12 6.64 -13.46 -13.57
CA ALA A 12 7.08 -12.61 -12.48
C ALA A 12 8.22 -13.28 -11.73
N ASP A 13 9.27 -12.52 -11.43
CA ASP A 13 10.36 -13.06 -10.65
C ASP A 13 9.98 -13.21 -9.16
N SER A 14 10.78 -14.00 -8.43
CA SER A 14 10.48 -14.33 -7.05
C SER A 14 10.52 -13.10 -6.13
N ASP A 15 11.39 -12.13 -6.42
CA ASP A 15 11.48 -10.91 -5.61
C ASP A 15 10.24 -10.04 -5.77
N THR A 16 9.74 -9.91 -6.99
CA THR A 16 8.49 -9.18 -7.26
C THR A 16 7.32 -9.84 -6.54
N LEU A 17 7.21 -11.17 -6.61
CA LEU A 17 6.13 -11.88 -5.92
C LEU A 17 6.20 -11.72 -4.41
N LYS A 18 7.41 -11.77 -3.84
CA LYS A 18 7.61 -11.55 -2.40
C LYS A 18 7.21 -10.13 -2.00
N GLN A 19 7.56 -9.16 -2.82
CA GLN A 19 7.23 -7.77 -2.56
C GLN A 19 5.72 -7.54 -2.58
N ILE A 20 5.03 -8.11 -3.56
CA ILE A 20 3.57 -8.03 -3.64
C ILE A 20 2.93 -8.74 -2.44
N ALA A 21 3.43 -9.90 -2.07
CA ALA A 21 2.92 -10.64 -0.91
C ALA A 21 3.07 -9.84 0.38
N GLN A 22 4.20 -9.19 0.58
CA GLN A 22 4.44 -8.33 1.75
C GLN A 22 3.47 -7.15 1.75
N THR A 23 3.25 -6.53 0.60
CA THR A 23 2.28 -5.44 0.46
C THR A 23 0.87 -5.88 0.83
N ARG A 24 0.45 -7.04 0.34
CA ARG A 24 -0.89 -7.57 0.66
C ARG A 24 -1.05 -7.89 2.14
N LYS A 25 0.01 -8.38 2.77
CA LYS A 25 0.01 -8.62 4.21
C LYS A 25 -0.20 -7.32 4.98
N LEU A 26 0.54 -6.29 4.63
CA LEU A 26 0.46 -4.99 5.31
C LEU A 26 -0.87 -4.28 5.09
N THR A 27 -1.40 -4.28 3.87
CA THR A 27 -2.70 -3.68 3.60
C THR A 27 -3.83 -4.41 4.32
N ARG A 28 -3.72 -5.74 4.45
CA ARG A 28 -4.68 -6.53 5.21
C ARG A 28 -4.60 -6.21 6.70
N GLU A 29 -3.39 -6.14 7.26
CA GLU A 29 -3.20 -5.77 8.66
C GLU A 29 -3.78 -4.39 8.93
N TYR A 30 -3.58 -3.46 8.01
CA TYR A 30 -4.13 -2.12 8.12
C TYR A 30 -5.65 -2.14 8.11
N TYR A 31 -6.25 -2.88 7.21
CA TYR A 31 -7.70 -3.02 7.11
C TYR A 31 -8.31 -3.61 8.38
N LEU A 32 -7.64 -4.59 8.98
CA LEU A 32 -8.12 -5.29 10.18
C LEU A 32 -7.82 -4.55 11.48
N SER A 33 -7.00 -3.50 11.43
CA SER A 33 -6.69 -2.72 12.63
C SER A 33 -7.89 -1.87 13.03
N ASP A 34 -8.04 -1.65 14.35
CA ASP A 34 -9.10 -0.78 14.86
C ASP A 34 -8.88 0.66 14.39
N TYR A 35 -9.96 1.31 14.03
CA TYR A 35 -9.91 2.67 13.50
C TYR A 35 -9.21 3.65 14.44
N ASP A 36 -9.39 3.48 15.74
CA ASP A 36 -8.83 4.36 16.76
C ASP A 36 -7.47 3.92 17.30
N ASP A 37 -6.93 2.82 16.81
CA ASP A 37 -5.58 2.39 17.17
C ASP A 37 -4.54 3.10 16.30
N ILE A 38 -4.31 4.36 16.62
CA ILE A 38 -3.48 5.25 15.81
C ILE A 38 -2.02 4.78 15.79
N GLU A 39 -1.48 4.32 16.91
CA GLU A 39 -0.09 3.85 16.97
C GLU A 39 0.15 2.66 16.05
N LYS A 40 -0.73 1.66 16.11
CA LYS A 40 -0.63 0.47 15.27
C LYS A 40 -0.76 0.83 13.79
N ARG A 41 -1.75 1.64 13.45
CA ARG A 41 -1.99 2.05 12.06
C ARG A 41 -0.83 2.85 11.51
N THR A 42 -0.27 3.76 12.29
CA THR A 42 0.90 4.54 11.88
C THR A 42 2.11 3.64 11.63
N ALA A 43 2.35 2.68 12.51
CA ALA A 43 3.47 1.75 12.36
C ALA A 43 3.34 0.93 11.07
N ILE A 44 2.14 0.46 10.76
CA ILE A 44 1.89 -0.28 9.51
C ILE A 44 2.16 0.59 8.29
N LEU A 45 1.68 1.83 8.30
CA LEU A 45 1.88 2.74 7.18
C LEU A 45 3.36 3.10 6.99
N GLN A 46 4.10 3.26 8.08
CA GLN A 46 5.55 3.52 8.00
C GLN A 46 6.30 2.36 7.39
N GLU A 47 5.85 1.14 7.61
CA GLU A 47 6.45 -0.05 7.00
C GLU A 47 6.02 -0.21 5.54
N LEU A 48 4.77 0.13 5.21
CA LEU A 48 4.18 -0.06 3.89
C LEU A 48 4.65 0.98 2.88
N LEU A 49 4.61 2.27 3.26
CA LEU A 49 4.80 3.37 2.32
C LEU A 49 6.27 3.74 2.18
N GLY A 50 6.60 4.39 1.06
CA GLY A 50 7.95 4.90 0.83
C GLY A 50 8.32 6.00 1.82
N SER A 51 7.40 6.92 2.06
CA SER A 51 7.50 7.90 3.15
C SER A 51 6.12 8.40 3.52
N ILE A 52 6.01 8.87 4.76
CA ILE A 52 4.77 9.44 5.27
C ILE A 52 5.11 10.60 6.19
N GLY A 53 4.47 11.74 5.94
CA GLY A 53 4.64 12.93 6.75
C GLY A 53 3.78 12.90 8.01
N GLU A 54 3.58 14.07 8.59
CA GLU A 54 2.77 14.25 9.79
C GLU A 54 1.31 14.54 9.44
N ASN A 55 0.42 14.18 10.36
CA ASN A 55 -1.01 14.46 10.24
C ASN A 55 -1.61 13.86 8.95
N VAL A 56 -1.35 12.56 8.74
CA VAL A 56 -1.87 11.81 7.60
C VAL A 56 -2.96 10.86 8.10
N ALA A 57 -4.10 10.90 7.43
CA ALA A 57 -5.21 9.99 7.73
C ALA A 57 -5.55 9.21 6.47
N ILE A 58 -5.44 7.90 6.55
CA ILE A 58 -5.81 7.00 5.45
C ILE A 58 -6.94 6.11 5.92
N ASP A 59 -8.10 6.25 5.29
CA ASP A 59 -9.26 5.42 5.61
C ASP A 59 -9.15 4.06 4.90
N THR A 60 -9.96 3.12 5.32
CA THR A 60 -9.94 1.75 4.82
C THR A 60 -11.23 1.44 4.06
N PRO A 61 -11.16 0.49 3.11
CA PRO A 61 -9.96 -0.20 2.65
C PRO A 61 -9.05 0.68 1.79
N PHE A 62 -7.75 0.40 1.88
CA PHE A 62 -6.72 1.08 1.12
C PHE A 62 -5.97 0.05 0.28
N HIS A 63 -5.79 0.33 -1.00
CA HIS A 63 -5.19 -0.60 -1.95
C HIS A 63 -3.99 0.02 -2.64
N CYS A 64 -2.92 -0.74 -2.79
CA CYS A 64 -1.76 -0.33 -3.58
C CYS A 64 -1.04 -1.58 -4.10
N ASP A 65 -0.21 -1.39 -5.13
CA ASP A 65 0.57 -2.49 -5.69
C ASP A 65 1.78 -2.81 -4.82
N TYR A 66 2.58 -1.82 -4.47
CA TYR A 66 3.82 -2.00 -3.71
C TYR A 66 3.85 -1.22 -2.40
N GLY A 67 3.27 -0.04 -2.37
CA GLY A 67 3.33 0.88 -1.25
C GLY A 67 4.62 1.69 -1.21
N LYS A 68 5.75 1.07 -1.48
CA LYS A 68 7.07 1.70 -1.39
C LYS A 68 7.27 2.86 -2.35
N ASN A 69 6.49 2.93 -3.40
CA ASN A 69 6.54 4.03 -4.37
C ASN A 69 5.55 5.14 -4.07
N ILE A 70 4.93 5.10 -2.90
CA ILE A 70 4.00 6.14 -2.44
C ILE A 70 4.71 7.01 -1.41
N PHE A 71 4.77 8.31 -1.68
CA PHE A 71 5.45 9.30 -0.83
C PHE A 71 4.44 10.36 -0.45
N LEU A 72 4.03 10.36 0.81
CA LEU A 72 3.04 11.29 1.32
C LEU A 72 3.70 12.39 2.14
N GLY A 73 3.30 13.63 1.88
CA GLY A 73 3.73 14.76 2.68
C GLY A 73 2.89 14.89 3.95
N ASN A 74 2.78 16.12 4.45
CA ASN A 74 2.01 16.42 5.65
C ASN A 74 0.56 16.77 5.30
N ASP A 75 -0.33 16.58 6.26
CA ASP A 75 -1.73 17.01 6.16
C ASP A 75 -2.46 16.40 4.96
N VAL A 76 -2.30 15.09 4.79
CA VAL A 76 -2.91 14.33 3.69
C VAL A 76 -4.07 13.50 4.22
N ILE A 77 -5.19 13.54 3.51
CA ILE A 77 -6.36 12.69 3.80
C ILE A 77 -6.63 11.84 2.58
N ILE A 78 -6.70 10.53 2.78
CA ILE A 78 -7.06 9.56 1.74
C ILE A 78 -8.33 8.85 2.19
N ASN A 79 -9.41 9.01 1.42
CA ASN A 79 -10.70 8.42 1.74
C ASN A 79 -10.70 6.91 1.47
N MET A 80 -11.76 6.25 1.95
CA MET A 80 -11.93 4.81 1.78
C MET A 80 -11.98 4.40 0.31
N ASN A 81 -11.54 3.19 0.04
CA ASN A 81 -11.55 2.58 -1.30
C ASN A 81 -10.67 3.29 -2.33
N CYS A 82 -9.66 4.02 -1.90
CA CYS A 82 -8.68 4.55 -2.83
C CYS A 82 -7.71 3.46 -3.23
N THR A 83 -7.34 3.45 -4.51
CA THR A 83 -6.39 2.49 -5.07
C THR A 83 -5.24 3.25 -5.72
N PHE A 84 -4.03 2.91 -5.30
CA PHE A 84 -2.80 3.51 -5.82
C PHE A 84 -2.05 2.46 -6.63
N VAL A 85 -1.98 2.66 -7.94
CA VAL A 85 -1.21 1.77 -8.82
C VAL A 85 0.21 2.33 -8.88
N ASP A 86 1.00 1.98 -7.88
CA ASP A 86 2.32 2.58 -7.65
C ASP A 86 3.47 1.75 -8.21
N ASN A 87 3.34 1.30 -9.45
CA ASN A 87 4.49 0.72 -10.15
C ASN A 87 5.54 1.78 -10.54
N LYS A 88 5.22 3.04 -10.37
CA LYS A 88 6.12 4.21 -10.44
C LYS A 88 5.83 5.13 -9.27
N PRO A 89 6.75 6.05 -8.93
CA PRO A 89 6.56 6.93 -7.78
C PRO A 89 5.30 7.78 -7.87
N ILE A 90 4.56 7.83 -6.77
CA ILE A 90 3.40 8.70 -6.56
C ILE A 90 3.73 9.60 -5.39
N ARG A 91 3.72 10.91 -5.60
CA ARG A 91 4.01 11.90 -4.57
C ARG A 91 2.81 12.80 -4.34
N ILE A 92 2.43 12.91 -3.09
CA ILE A 92 1.28 13.74 -2.69
C ILE A 92 1.70 14.69 -1.58
#